data_d5a5a01a9024adcbed1e55c90b476199
#
_entry.id   d5a5a01a9024adcbed1e55c90b476199
#
_cell.length_a   1.000
_cell.length_b   1.000
_cell.length_c   1.000
_cell.angle_alpha   90.00
_cell.angle_beta   90.00
_cell.angle_gamma   90.00
#
_symmetry.space_group_name_H-M   'P 1'
#
loop_
_entity.id
_entity.type
_entity.pdbx_description
1 polymer ?
#
loop_
_entity_poly.entity_id
_entity_poly.type
_entity_poly.pdbx_seq_one_letter_code
_entity_poly.pdbx_strand_id
1 'polypeptide(L)'
;MHFASGIIRPPFEAGCAFLQVTSGCSHNRCAFCTYYKDARFAVSPMEEVEADLDELAAHPWRGYDRVWLQGADSFVLPYDRLMEIAELIHAKLPWVRSIGAFARVTNFCNKSVEQLRNLRDVGYARLTVGVETGDSALLARMHKGHDA
;
A
#
# COMPACT_ATOMS: atom_id res chain seq x y z
N MET A 1 14.78 4.26 -7.57
CA MET A 1 13.80 3.79 -6.54
C MET A 1 14.06 4.53 -5.23
N HIS A 2 13.09 5.27 -4.72
CA HIS A 2 13.19 5.95 -3.43
C HIS A 2 12.49 5.12 -2.34
N PHE A 3 13.14 4.93 -1.19
CA PHE A 3 12.55 4.30 -0.02
C PHE A 3 12.93 5.11 1.22
N ALA A 4 12.00 5.95 1.68
CA ALA A 4 12.20 6.87 2.81
C ALA A 4 12.04 6.20 4.18
N SER A 5 11.55 4.96 4.23
CA SER A 5 11.39 4.17 5.46
C SER A 5 11.66 2.70 5.19
N GLY A 6 11.72 1.88 6.25
CA GLY A 6 11.92 0.44 6.11
C GLY A 6 10.87 -0.21 5.22
N ILE A 7 11.31 -1.17 4.41
CA ILE A 7 10.44 -1.93 3.49
C ILE A 7 9.97 -3.20 4.20
N ILE A 8 8.66 -3.43 4.24
CA ILE A 8 8.09 -4.72 4.62
C ILE A 8 7.76 -5.47 3.34
N ARG A 9 8.43 -6.62 3.16
CA ARG A 9 8.18 -7.53 2.05
C ARG A 9 7.44 -8.76 2.56
N PRO A 10 6.14 -8.93 2.24
CA PRO A 10 5.47 -10.18 2.54
C PRO A 10 6.15 -11.34 1.81
N PRO A 11 6.38 -12.51 2.44
CA PRO A 11 7.08 -13.63 1.80
C PRO A 11 6.43 -14.08 0.50
N PHE A 12 5.10 -14.06 0.44
CA PHE A 12 4.32 -14.44 -0.75
C PHE A 12 4.33 -13.37 -1.87
N GLU A 13 4.91 -12.19 -1.61
CA GLU A 13 5.09 -11.10 -2.58
C GLU A 13 6.58 -10.89 -2.93
N ALA A 14 7.45 -11.87 -2.62
CA ALA A 14 8.89 -11.76 -2.87
C ALA A 14 9.24 -11.54 -4.35
N GLY A 15 8.39 -12.01 -5.27
CA GLY A 15 8.55 -11.85 -6.73
C GLY A 15 7.92 -10.58 -7.32
N CYS A 16 7.32 -9.70 -6.51
CA CYS A 16 6.72 -8.46 -6.99
C CYS A 16 7.74 -7.32 -7.15
N ALA A 17 7.45 -6.37 -8.02
CA ALA A 17 8.09 -5.06 -7.95
C ALA A 17 7.50 -4.26 -6.77
N PHE A 18 8.32 -3.44 -6.12
CA PHE A 18 7.91 -2.63 -4.98
C PHE A 18 7.96 -1.15 -5.37
N LEU A 19 6.88 -0.43 -5.09
CA LEU A 19 6.73 0.99 -5.40
C LEU A 19 6.34 1.72 -4.12
N GLN A 20 7.15 2.66 -3.64
CA GLN A 20 6.79 3.46 -2.49
C GLN A 20 5.79 4.54 -2.89
N VAL A 21 4.63 4.54 -2.25
CA VAL A 21 3.59 5.56 -2.41
C VAL A 21 3.28 6.30 -1.11
N THR A 22 3.68 5.70 0.02
CA THR A 22 3.69 6.33 1.34
C THR A 22 4.89 5.86 2.14
N SER A 23 5.34 6.65 3.10
CA SER A 23 6.32 6.25 4.11
C SER A 23 5.70 6.29 5.51
N GLY A 24 6.29 5.56 6.45
CA GLY A 24 5.76 5.48 7.82
C GLY A 24 4.39 4.80 7.89
N CYS A 25 3.66 5.05 8.99
CA CYS A 25 2.32 4.53 9.24
C CYS A 25 1.35 5.68 9.57
N SER A 26 0.18 5.73 8.91
CA SER A 26 -0.80 6.79 9.11
C SER A 26 -1.40 6.81 10.53
N HIS A 27 -1.38 5.66 11.21
CA HIS A 27 -1.88 5.51 12.57
C HIS A 27 -0.78 5.60 13.65
N ASN A 28 0.24 4.80 13.52
CA ASN A 28 1.47 4.71 14.34
C ASN A 28 1.26 4.68 15.87
N ARG A 29 0.08 4.24 16.37
CA ARG A 29 -0.28 4.22 17.79
C ARG A 29 -0.37 2.83 18.40
N CYS A 30 -0.28 1.76 17.56
CA CYS A 30 -0.41 0.39 18.07
C CYS A 30 0.65 0.11 19.15
N ALA A 31 0.21 -0.41 20.30
CA ALA A 31 1.07 -0.64 21.47
C ALA A 31 2.13 -1.74 21.23
N PHE A 32 1.85 -2.67 20.31
CA PHE A 32 2.74 -3.80 20.00
C PHE A 32 3.71 -3.51 18.85
N CYS A 33 3.43 -2.49 18.01
CA CYS A 33 4.21 -2.21 16.81
C CYS A 33 5.31 -1.20 17.09
N THR A 34 6.54 -1.56 16.76
CA THR A 34 7.72 -0.68 16.90
C THR A 34 8.30 -0.26 15.55
N TYR A 35 7.82 -0.83 14.43
CA TYR A 35 8.48 -0.75 13.13
C TYR A 35 8.59 0.67 12.56
N TYR A 36 7.54 1.49 12.74
CA TYR A 36 7.49 2.84 12.17
C TYR A 36 7.50 3.95 13.24
N LYS A 37 7.91 3.65 14.50
CA LYS A 37 7.86 4.65 15.59
C LYS A 37 8.69 5.89 15.30
N ASP A 38 9.83 5.71 14.66
CA ASP A 38 10.77 6.78 14.32
C ASP A 38 10.55 7.35 12.90
N ALA A 39 9.54 6.84 12.17
CA ALA A 39 9.23 7.26 10.82
C ALA A 39 7.95 8.12 10.80
N ARG A 40 8.07 9.36 10.30
CA ARG A 40 6.90 10.22 10.07
C ARG A 40 6.10 9.68 8.86
N PHE A 41 4.78 9.66 9.01
CA PHE A 41 3.92 9.38 7.85
C PHE A 41 4.01 10.50 6.83
N ALA A 42 4.25 10.14 5.59
CA ALA A 42 4.21 11.05 4.44
C ALA A 42 3.67 10.32 3.20
N VAL A 43 3.07 11.09 2.29
CA VAL A 43 2.66 10.62 0.96
C VAL A 43 3.77 10.97 -0.01
N SER A 44 4.20 10.01 -0.83
CA SER A 44 5.20 10.25 -1.87
C SER A 44 4.67 11.25 -2.92
N PRO A 45 5.46 12.27 -3.33
CA PRO A 45 5.14 13.09 -4.48
C PRO A 45 4.95 12.23 -5.74
N MET A 46 4.04 12.64 -6.64
CA MET A 46 3.81 11.86 -7.88
C MET A 46 5.04 11.82 -8.78
N GLU A 47 5.83 12.87 -8.78
CA GLU A 47 7.09 12.96 -9.52
C GLU A 47 8.08 11.86 -9.10
N GLU A 48 8.15 11.54 -7.79
CA GLU A 48 8.98 10.45 -7.28
C GLU A 48 8.40 9.08 -7.65
N VAL A 49 7.08 8.92 -7.55
CA VAL A 49 6.37 7.69 -7.97
C VAL A 49 6.58 7.43 -9.45
N GLU A 50 6.49 8.47 -10.28
CA GLU A 50 6.70 8.37 -11.72
C GLU A 50 8.15 8.02 -12.07
N ALA A 51 9.12 8.66 -11.42
CA ALA A 51 10.54 8.37 -11.61
C ALA A 51 10.89 6.92 -11.22
N ASP A 52 10.31 6.41 -10.13
CA ASP A 52 10.48 5.02 -9.71
C ASP A 52 9.88 4.03 -10.72
N LEU A 53 8.73 4.36 -11.32
CA LEU A 53 8.12 3.55 -12.37
C LEU A 53 8.97 3.54 -13.64
N ASP A 54 9.60 4.67 -14.00
CA ASP A 54 10.54 4.75 -15.13
C ASP A 54 11.77 3.87 -14.89
N GLU A 55 12.31 3.87 -13.67
CA GLU A 55 13.41 2.98 -13.30
C GLU A 55 13.01 1.49 -13.39
N LEU A 56 11.81 1.15 -12.90
CA LEU A 56 11.25 -0.21 -13.03
C LEU A 56 11.06 -0.62 -14.50
N ALA A 57 10.59 0.30 -15.35
CA ALA A 57 10.39 0.06 -16.77
C ALA A 57 11.72 -0.16 -17.52
N ALA A 58 12.76 0.55 -17.12
CA ALA A 58 14.10 0.42 -17.68
C ALA A 58 14.85 -0.84 -17.20
N HIS A 59 14.42 -1.45 -16.08
CA HIS A 59 15.10 -2.61 -15.51
C HIS A 59 14.97 -3.84 -16.43
N PRO A 60 16.05 -4.57 -16.73
CA PRO A 60 16.03 -5.69 -17.66
C PRO A 60 15.21 -6.88 -17.17
N TRP A 61 15.11 -7.06 -15.85
CA TRP A 61 14.30 -8.14 -15.26
C TRP A 61 12.83 -7.75 -15.19
N ARG A 62 12.00 -8.48 -15.89
CA ARG A 62 10.55 -8.28 -15.96
C ARG A 62 9.77 -9.54 -15.56
N GLY A 63 10.36 -10.36 -14.69
CA GLY A 63 9.75 -11.61 -14.21
C GLY A 63 8.59 -11.43 -13.22
N TYR A 64 8.09 -10.19 -13.06
CA TYR A 64 6.95 -9.87 -12.19
C TYR A 64 5.74 -9.41 -13.02
N ASP A 65 4.56 -9.76 -12.57
CA ASP A 65 3.27 -9.30 -13.11
C ASP A 65 2.45 -8.50 -12.08
N ARG A 66 3.07 -8.19 -10.94
CA ARG A 66 2.46 -7.43 -9.85
C ARG A 66 3.38 -6.33 -9.34
N VAL A 67 2.79 -5.18 -9.02
CA VAL A 67 3.40 -4.11 -8.23
C VAL A 67 2.80 -4.12 -6.83
N TRP A 68 3.64 -4.11 -5.81
CA TRP A 68 3.25 -3.96 -4.42
C TRP A 68 3.51 -2.54 -3.94
N LEU A 69 2.45 -1.84 -3.53
CA LEU A 69 2.55 -0.49 -2.99
C LEU A 69 3.11 -0.51 -1.57
N GLN A 70 4.26 0.11 -1.38
CA GLN A 70 4.93 0.21 -0.09
C GLN A 70 4.38 1.34 0.77
N GLY A 71 4.53 1.16 2.07
CA GLY A 71 4.01 1.94 3.18
C GLY A 71 3.27 1.01 4.15
N ALA A 72 3.17 1.37 5.42
CA ALA A 72 2.52 0.53 6.42
C ALA A 72 1.04 0.25 6.13
N ASP A 73 0.39 1.20 5.48
CA ASP A 73 -1.01 1.16 5.09
C ASP A 73 -1.26 2.02 3.85
N SER A 74 -0.53 1.72 2.78
CA SER A 74 -0.57 2.48 1.51
C SER A 74 -1.98 2.64 0.92
N PHE A 75 -2.92 1.75 1.25
CA PHE A 75 -4.33 1.86 0.88
C PHE A 75 -5.09 2.99 1.61
N VAL A 76 -4.44 3.73 2.53
CA VAL A 76 -5.00 4.93 3.18
C VAL A 76 -5.20 6.09 2.18
N LEU A 77 -4.47 6.08 1.08
CA LEU A 77 -4.56 7.13 0.06
C LEU A 77 -6.00 7.33 -0.42
N PRO A 78 -6.39 8.57 -0.78
CA PRO A 78 -7.68 8.86 -1.39
C PRO A 78 -7.91 8.05 -2.67
N TYR A 79 -9.18 7.81 -3.00
CA TYR A 79 -9.58 7.05 -4.17
C TYR A 79 -8.93 7.57 -5.45
N ASP A 80 -9.02 8.89 -5.71
CA ASP A 80 -8.48 9.48 -6.94
C ASP A 80 -6.97 9.28 -7.06
N ARG A 81 -6.24 9.35 -5.92
CA ARG A 81 -4.79 9.10 -5.91
C ARG A 81 -4.45 7.64 -6.20
N LEU A 82 -5.24 6.69 -5.70
CA LEU A 82 -5.05 5.28 -6.00
C LEU A 82 -5.36 4.98 -7.48
N MET A 83 -6.35 5.63 -8.06
CA MET A 83 -6.65 5.52 -9.50
C MET A 83 -5.51 6.06 -10.35
N GLU A 84 -5.01 7.27 -10.07
CA GLU A 84 -3.88 7.89 -10.76
C GLU A 84 -2.62 6.98 -10.72
N ILE A 85 -2.31 6.39 -9.55
CA ILE A 85 -1.19 5.46 -9.42
C ILE A 85 -1.41 4.21 -10.29
N ALA A 86 -2.62 3.65 -10.32
CA ALA A 86 -2.92 2.49 -11.14
C ALA A 86 -2.76 2.79 -12.64
N GLU A 87 -3.26 3.93 -13.09
CA GLU A 87 -3.12 4.39 -14.49
C GLU A 87 -1.65 4.53 -14.89
N LEU A 88 -0.83 5.15 -14.04
CA LEU A 88 0.61 5.27 -14.26
C LEU A 88 1.32 3.91 -14.31
N ILE A 89 0.97 3.00 -13.38
CA ILE A 89 1.54 1.64 -13.37
C ILE A 89 1.25 0.95 -14.71
N HIS A 90 0.00 0.97 -15.18
CA HIS A 90 -0.37 0.30 -16.42
C HIS A 90 0.22 0.97 -17.66
N ALA A 91 0.36 2.29 -17.66
CA ALA A 91 0.98 3.03 -18.76
C ALA A 91 2.47 2.72 -18.89
N LYS A 92 3.22 2.66 -17.76
CA LYS A 92 4.67 2.48 -17.76
C LYS A 92 5.10 1.01 -17.71
N LEU A 93 4.28 0.14 -17.11
CA LEU A 93 4.55 -1.29 -16.92
C LEU A 93 3.38 -2.13 -17.51
N PRO A 94 3.21 -2.16 -18.85
CA PRO A 94 2.05 -2.78 -19.48
C PRO A 94 1.94 -4.30 -19.28
N TRP A 95 2.97 -4.95 -18.75
CA TRP A 95 2.95 -6.38 -18.39
C TRP A 95 2.41 -6.63 -16.98
N VAL A 96 2.26 -5.57 -16.15
CA VAL A 96 1.70 -5.69 -14.80
C VAL A 96 0.19 -5.90 -14.89
N ARG A 97 -0.30 -6.95 -14.21
CA ARG A 97 -1.71 -7.36 -14.22
C ARG A 97 -2.42 -7.08 -12.92
N SER A 98 -1.67 -6.86 -11.84
CA SER A 98 -2.27 -6.65 -10.52
C SER A 98 -1.44 -5.73 -9.64
N ILE A 99 -2.13 -5.07 -8.72
CA ILE A 99 -1.57 -4.17 -7.71
C ILE A 99 -1.92 -4.74 -6.34
N GLY A 100 -0.93 -4.79 -5.46
CA GLY A 100 -1.11 -5.18 -4.07
C GLY A 100 -0.79 -4.03 -3.12
N ALA A 101 -1.37 -4.03 -1.91
CA ALA A 101 -1.13 -3.00 -0.91
C ALA A 101 -1.36 -3.50 0.51
N PHE A 102 -0.74 -2.84 1.48
CA PHE A 102 -1.13 -2.96 2.88
C PHE A 102 -2.30 -2.03 3.19
N ALA A 103 -3.20 -2.51 4.03
CA ALA A 103 -4.35 -1.75 4.49
C ALA A 103 -4.60 -1.94 6.00
N ARG A 104 -5.20 -0.95 6.60
CA ARG A 104 -5.89 -1.04 7.89
C ARG A 104 -7.39 -1.15 7.64
N VAL A 105 -8.14 -1.73 8.57
CA VAL A 105 -9.61 -1.81 8.48
C VAL A 105 -10.22 -0.44 8.20
N THR A 106 -9.75 0.61 8.87
CA THR A 106 -10.22 2.00 8.70
C THR A 106 -9.96 2.61 7.33
N ASN A 107 -9.06 2.04 6.50
CA ASN A 107 -8.80 2.57 5.17
C ASN A 107 -9.95 2.32 4.17
N PHE A 108 -10.87 1.41 4.52
CA PHE A 108 -12.06 1.16 3.71
C PHE A 108 -13.19 2.16 4.00
N CYS A 109 -13.21 2.76 5.20
CA CYS A 109 -14.31 3.63 5.64
C CYS A 109 -14.41 4.94 4.84
N ASN A 110 -13.34 5.37 4.19
CA ASN A 110 -13.30 6.59 3.37
C ASN A 110 -13.52 6.34 1.86
N LYS A 111 -13.94 5.14 1.50
CA LYS A 111 -14.22 4.74 0.11
C LYS A 111 -15.61 4.13 0.01
N SER A 112 -16.37 4.53 -1.01
CA SER A 112 -17.66 3.90 -1.32
C SER A 112 -17.46 2.48 -1.88
N VAL A 113 -18.53 1.67 -1.83
CA VAL A 113 -18.51 0.34 -2.45
C VAL A 113 -18.23 0.41 -3.95
N GLU A 114 -18.75 1.44 -4.62
CA GLU A 114 -18.48 1.69 -6.04
C GLU A 114 -17.01 1.99 -6.28
N GLN A 115 -16.40 2.88 -5.49
CA GLN A 115 -14.97 3.18 -5.56
C GLN A 115 -14.11 1.93 -5.32
N LEU A 116 -14.48 1.08 -4.37
CA LEU A 116 -13.76 -0.18 -4.12
C LEU A 116 -13.87 -1.16 -5.31
N ARG A 117 -15.04 -1.20 -5.99
CA ARG A 117 -15.20 -1.98 -7.22
C ARG A 117 -14.32 -1.44 -8.36
N ASN A 118 -14.32 -0.13 -8.56
CA ASN A 118 -13.48 0.51 -9.58
C ASN A 118 -11.99 0.25 -9.31
N LEU A 119 -11.53 0.36 -8.06
CA LEU A 119 -10.15 0.02 -7.70
C LEU A 119 -9.82 -1.44 -8.00
N ARG A 120 -10.73 -2.36 -7.71
CA ARG A 120 -10.56 -3.77 -8.09
C ARG A 120 -10.41 -3.93 -9.59
N ASP A 121 -11.29 -3.25 -10.37
CA ASP A 121 -11.36 -3.38 -11.82
C ASP A 121 -10.11 -2.79 -12.52
N VAL A 122 -9.46 -1.79 -11.91
CA VAL A 122 -8.15 -1.28 -12.38
C VAL A 122 -6.94 -2.04 -11.80
N GLY A 123 -7.16 -3.17 -11.13
CA GLY A 123 -6.10 -4.10 -10.78
C GLY A 123 -5.71 -4.19 -9.31
N TYR A 124 -6.35 -3.48 -8.38
CA TYR A 124 -6.12 -3.69 -6.93
C TYR A 124 -6.71 -5.05 -6.50
N ALA A 125 -5.96 -6.12 -6.80
CA ALA A 125 -6.42 -7.49 -6.63
C ALA A 125 -6.00 -8.13 -5.29
N ARG A 126 -5.08 -7.51 -4.55
CA ARG A 126 -4.58 -8.06 -3.29
C ARG A 126 -4.36 -7.00 -2.23
N LEU A 127 -5.09 -7.11 -1.13
CA LEU A 127 -4.91 -6.27 0.04
C LEU A 127 -4.57 -7.13 1.26
N THR A 128 -3.46 -6.82 1.91
CA THR A 128 -3.12 -7.41 3.21
C THR A 128 -3.62 -6.47 4.30
N VAL A 129 -4.62 -6.92 5.05
CA VAL A 129 -5.32 -6.10 6.04
C VAL A 129 -4.92 -6.50 7.45
N GLY A 130 -4.42 -5.54 8.21
CA GLY A 130 -4.11 -5.74 9.63
C GLY A 130 -5.38 -5.72 10.48
N VAL A 131 -5.99 -6.89 10.69
CA VAL A 131 -7.18 -7.07 11.57
C VAL A 131 -6.76 -7.37 13.01
N GLU A 132 -5.71 -8.15 13.19
CA GLU A 132 -5.09 -8.62 14.45
C GLU A 132 -5.98 -9.60 15.22
N THR A 133 -7.21 -9.20 15.61
CA THR A 133 -8.13 -10.03 16.39
C THR A 133 -9.59 -9.59 16.16
N GLY A 134 -10.56 -10.47 16.46
CA GLY A 134 -11.99 -10.18 16.52
C GLY A 134 -12.47 -9.81 17.93
N ASP A 135 -11.59 -9.52 18.88
CA ASP A 135 -11.92 -9.10 20.25
C ASP A 135 -11.76 -7.58 20.40
N SER A 136 -12.89 -6.86 20.52
CA SER A 136 -12.90 -5.39 20.64
C SER A 136 -12.15 -4.89 21.87
N ALA A 137 -12.19 -5.60 23.00
CA ALA A 137 -11.47 -5.20 24.21
C ALA A 137 -9.95 -5.31 24.02
N LEU A 138 -9.50 -6.35 23.31
CA LEU A 138 -8.09 -6.52 22.96
C LEU A 138 -7.65 -5.48 21.93
N LEU A 139 -8.46 -5.19 20.89
CA LEU A 139 -8.18 -4.13 19.91
C LEU A 139 -8.04 -2.75 20.57
N ALA A 140 -8.91 -2.43 21.54
CA ALA A 140 -8.82 -1.20 22.33
C ALA A 140 -7.51 -1.15 23.14
N ARG A 141 -7.16 -2.25 23.83
CA ARG A 141 -5.91 -2.38 24.59
C ARG A 141 -4.66 -2.27 23.71
N MET A 142 -4.74 -2.78 22.48
CA MET A 142 -3.68 -2.68 21.48
C MET A 142 -3.60 -1.30 20.80
N HIS A 143 -4.53 -0.42 21.07
CA HIS A 143 -4.70 0.89 20.41
C HIS A 143 -4.80 0.76 18.88
N LYS A 144 -5.53 -0.26 18.39
CA LYS A 144 -5.60 -0.56 16.96
C LYS A 144 -6.40 0.46 16.15
N GLY A 145 -7.37 1.15 16.78
CA GLY A 145 -8.15 2.24 16.18
C GLY A 145 -9.36 1.76 15.37
N HIS A 146 -9.80 0.53 15.57
CA HIS A 146 -11.08 -0.03 15.14
C HIS A 146 -11.54 -1.05 16.20
N ASP A 147 -12.78 -1.45 16.13
CA ASP A 147 -13.43 -2.54 16.89
C ASP A 147 -13.68 -3.77 15.98
N ALA A 148 -14.18 -4.83 16.54
CA ALA A 148 -14.50 -6.08 15.84
C ALA A 148 -15.82 -5.97 15.07
#